data_146f79d1274ed541a320295371fe2fb0
#
_entry.id   146f79d1274ed541a320295371fe2fb0
#
_cell.length_a   1.000
_cell.length_b   1.000
_cell.length_c   1.000
_cell.angle_alpha   90.00
_cell.angle_beta   90.00
_cell.angle_gamma   90.00
#
_symmetry.space_group_name_H-M   'P 1'
#
loop_
_entity.id
_entity.type
_entity.pdbx_description
1 polymer ?
#
loop_
_entity_poly.entity_id
_entity_poly.type
_entity_poly.pdbx_seq_one_letter_code
_entity_poly.pdbx_strand_id
1 'polypeptide(L)'
;REIANLIARQPEWLDQFLLAAKVPPRAQREILYNIYDGVLITFAAAIALALCARIARRVRQRRTLIRITYAGGRVVQAPRNFSVLEASRLAGIPHASVCGGRGRCSTCRIRVSLGMSTLPPPSAGEQRVLQRVGAAANVRLACQFRPATNVTVTRLLPADAQASDGYAQPAYLAGQERTIAILFA
;
A
#
# COMPACT_ATOMS: atom_id res chain seq x y z
N ARG A 1 -55.11 -19.54 8.86
CA ARG A 1 -55.98 -18.62 8.05
C ARG A 1 -57.18 -18.13 8.91
N GLU A 2 -57.76 -18.94 9.75
CA GLU A 2 -58.91 -18.57 10.60
C GLU A 2 -58.52 -17.51 11.67
N ILE A 3 -57.37 -17.67 12.33
CA ILE A 3 -56.86 -16.73 13.33
C ILE A 3 -56.56 -15.39 12.71
N ALA A 4 -55.99 -15.31 11.51
CA ALA A 4 -55.73 -14.07 10.79
C ALA A 4 -57.03 -13.33 10.45
N ASN A 5 -58.09 -14.05 10.09
CA ASN A 5 -59.42 -13.49 9.83
C ASN A 5 -60.14 -12.98 11.09
N LEU A 6 -59.94 -13.68 12.23
CA LEU A 6 -60.44 -13.22 13.53
C LEU A 6 -59.79 -11.91 14.00
N ILE A 7 -58.45 -11.84 13.84
CA ILE A 7 -57.69 -10.61 14.17
C ILE A 7 -58.12 -9.42 13.29
N ALA A 8 -58.35 -9.70 11.97
CA ALA A 8 -58.79 -8.65 11.04
C ALA A 8 -60.21 -8.12 11.31
N ARG A 9 -61.06 -8.92 11.94
CA ARG A 9 -62.48 -8.56 12.26
C ARG A 9 -62.65 -7.81 13.60
N GLN A 10 -61.69 -7.82 14.49
CA GLN A 10 -61.77 -7.18 15.82
C GLN A 10 -60.48 -6.38 16.11
N PRO A 11 -60.26 -5.25 15.44
CA PRO A 11 -59.07 -4.45 15.66
C PRO A 11 -58.95 -3.89 17.11
N GLU A 12 -60.07 -3.61 17.76
CA GLU A 12 -60.08 -3.11 19.13
C GLU A 12 -59.57 -4.14 20.16
N TRP A 13 -59.85 -5.41 19.98
CA TRP A 13 -59.33 -6.48 20.83
C TRP A 13 -57.77 -6.57 20.70
N LEU A 14 -57.26 -6.42 19.49
CA LEU A 14 -55.83 -6.43 19.25
C LEU A 14 -55.12 -5.28 19.95
N ASP A 15 -55.74 -4.08 19.93
CA ASP A 15 -55.15 -2.91 20.60
C ASP A 15 -55.18 -3.08 22.13
N GLN A 16 -56.27 -3.66 22.73
CA GLN A 16 -56.31 -3.99 24.15
C GLN A 16 -55.26 -5.04 24.54
N PHE A 17 -55.09 -6.07 23.73
CA PHE A 17 -54.06 -7.10 23.95
C PHE A 17 -52.65 -6.51 23.87
N LEU A 18 -52.38 -5.65 22.89
CA LEU A 18 -51.10 -4.96 22.73
C LEU A 18 -50.76 -4.02 23.89
N LEU A 19 -51.78 -3.35 24.44
CA LEU A 19 -51.66 -2.53 25.66
C LEU A 19 -51.34 -3.39 26.87
N ALA A 20 -52.05 -4.52 27.05
CA ALA A 20 -51.80 -5.46 28.12
C ALA A 20 -50.40 -6.09 28.04
N ALA A 21 -49.91 -6.33 26.84
CA ALA A 21 -48.56 -6.81 26.57
C ALA A 21 -47.47 -5.73 26.64
N LYS A 22 -47.81 -4.51 27.07
CA LYS A 22 -46.91 -3.33 27.08
C LYS A 22 -46.29 -3.03 25.69
N VAL A 23 -47.00 -3.37 24.62
CA VAL A 23 -46.55 -3.03 23.26
C VAL A 23 -46.92 -1.59 22.99
N PRO A 24 -46.02 -0.75 22.48
CA PRO A 24 -46.31 0.67 22.25
C PRO A 24 -47.46 0.86 21.23
N PRO A 25 -48.27 1.92 21.35
CA PRO A 25 -49.33 2.26 20.39
C PRO A 25 -48.86 2.26 18.94
N ARG A 26 -49.76 2.00 18.00
CA ARG A 26 -49.42 1.93 16.54
C ARG A 26 -48.66 3.17 16.07
N ALA A 27 -49.08 4.37 16.48
CA ALA A 27 -48.39 5.61 16.11
C ALA A 27 -46.93 5.66 16.61
N GLN A 28 -46.67 5.20 17.83
CA GLN A 28 -45.31 5.12 18.35
C GLN A 28 -44.47 4.07 17.62
N ARG A 29 -45.06 2.96 17.20
CA ARG A 29 -44.36 1.94 16.40
C ARG A 29 -43.97 2.45 15.04
N GLU A 30 -44.86 3.19 14.35
CA GLU A 30 -44.54 3.83 13.09
C GLU A 30 -43.37 4.82 13.21
N ILE A 31 -43.33 5.62 14.25
CA ILE A 31 -42.23 6.53 14.53
C ILE A 31 -40.92 5.73 14.73
N LEU A 32 -40.96 4.63 15.50
CA LEU A 32 -39.81 3.80 15.74
C LEU A 32 -39.30 3.13 14.44
N TYR A 33 -40.21 2.64 13.60
CA TYR A 33 -39.83 2.08 12.28
C TYR A 33 -39.21 3.13 11.38
N ASN A 34 -39.79 4.32 11.31
CA ASN A 34 -39.23 5.41 10.49
C ASN A 34 -37.84 5.84 10.97
N ILE A 35 -37.64 5.90 12.30
CA ILE A 35 -36.30 6.16 12.87
C ILE A 35 -35.33 5.05 12.55
N TYR A 36 -35.74 3.79 12.70
CA TYR A 36 -34.92 2.63 12.39
C TYR A 36 -34.51 2.61 10.91
N ASP A 37 -35.48 2.80 10.01
CA ASP A 37 -35.21 2.86 8.57
C ASP A 37 -34.32 4.05 8.20
N GLY A 38 -34.54 5.20 8.82
CA GLY A 38 -33.68 6.37 8.66
C GLY A 38 -32.22 6.11 9.07
N VAL A 39 -32.04 5.46 10.22
CA VAL A 39 -30.70 5.06 10.69
C VAL A 39 -30.05 4.05 9.75
N LEU A 40 -30.79 3.04 9.30
CA LEU A 40 -30.28 2.04 8.37
C LEU A 40 -29.87 2.67 7.03
N ILE A 41 -30.71 3.54 6.48
CA ILE A 41 -30.43 4.22 5.20
C ILE A 41 -29.19 5.11 5.33
N THR A 42 -29.09 5.90 6.40
CA THR A 42 -27.93 6.77 6.62
C THR A 42 -26.64 5.97 6.80
N PHE A 43 -26.69 4.86 7.54
CA PHE A 43 -25.55 3.96 7.72
C PHE A 43 -25.12 3.29 6.40
N ALA A 44 -26.10 2.78 5.63
CA ALA A 44 -25.85 2.19 4.33
C ALA A 44 -25.24 3.20 3.34
N ALA A 45 -25.77 4.44 3.32
CA ALA A 45 -25.24 5.52 2.51
C ALA A 45 -23.80 5.89 2.89
N ALA A 46 -23.49 5.95 4.18
CA ALA A 46 -22.14 6.22 4.67
C ALA A 46 -21.14 5.13 4.22
N ILE A 47 -21.54 3.86 4.34
CA ILE A 47 -20.73 2.73 3.86
C ILE A 47 -20.53 2.81 2.34
N ALA A 48 -21.59 3.05 1.58
CA ALA A 48 -21.52 3.17 0.13
C ALA A 48 -20.58 4.30 -0.30
N LEU A 49 -20.67 5.47 0.34
CA LEU A 49 -19.79 6.61 0.10
C LEU A 49 -18.32 6.27 0.39
N ALA A 50 -18.05 5.61 1.52
CA ALA A 50 -16.70 5.18 1.90
C ALA A 50 -16.12 4.17 0.88
N LEU A 51 -16.93 3.22 0.41
CA LEU A 51 -16.54 2.26 -0.63
C LEU A 51 -16.28 2.95 -1.97
N CYS A 52 -17.15 3.86 -2.39
CA CYS A 52 -16.96 4.64 -3.61
C CYS A 52 -15.68 5.48 -3.56
N ALA A 53 -15.42 6.16 -2.44
CA ALA A 53 -14.19 6.91 -2.24
C ALA A 53 -12.95 6.00 -2.31
N ARG A 54 -13.03 4.81 -1.72
CA ARG A 54 -11.94 3.82 -1.76
C ARG A 54 -11.69 3.30 -3.17
N ILE A 55 -12.75 3.01 -3.92
CA ILE A 55 -12.67 2.57 -5.32
C ILE A 55 -12.10 3.69 -6.18
N ALA A 56 -12.60 4.92 -6.05
CA ALA A 56 -12.11 6.08 -6.79
C ALA A 56 -10.62 6.33 -6.56
N ARG A 57 -10.15 6.22 -5.30
CA ARG A 57 -8.71 6.29 -4.97
C ARG A 57 -7.91 5.19 -5.66
N ARG A 58 -8.41 3.93 -5.65
CA ARG A 58 -7.74 2.81 -6.33
C ARG A 58 -7.66 3.01 -7.83
N VAL A 59 -8.75 3.47 -8.46
CA VAL A 59 -8.78 3.74 -9.91
C VAL A 59 -7.82 4.87 -10.26
N ARG A 60 -7.81 5.96 -9.48
CA ARG A 60 -6.87 7.06 -9.67
C ARG A 60 -5.40 6.62 -9.54
N GLN A 61 -5.09 5.75 -8.58
CA GLN A 61 -3.74 5.20 -8.41
C GLN A 61 -3.32 4.29 -9.57
N ARG A 62 -4.26 3.52 -10.14
CA ARG A 62 -3.99 2.66 -11.31
C ARG A 62 -3.72 3.46 -12.60
N ARG A 63 -4.24 4.68 -12.72
CA ARG A 63 -4.04 5.52 -13.90
C ARG A 63 -2.66 6.18 -13.96
N THR A 64 -1.89 6.12 -12.89
CA THR A 64 -0.53 6.69 -12.83
C THR A 64 0.50 5.57 -12.64
N LEU A 65 0.68 4.75 -13.68
CA LEU A 65 1.73 3.74 -13.71
C LEU A 65 3.06 4.38 -14.07
N ILE A 66 4.11 3.96 -13.39
CA ILE A 66 5.50 4.25 -13.73
C ILE A 66 6.17 2.98 -14.24
N ARG A 67 7.14 3.17 -15.10
CA ARG A 67 7.96 2.08 -15.63
C ARG A 67 9.27 2.00 -14.88
N ILE A 68 9.53 0.84 -14.29
CA ILE A 68 10.79 0.51 -13.63
C ILE A 68 11.51 -0.52 -14.51
N THR A 69 12.63 -0.13 -15.10
CA THR A 69 13.48 -1.02 -15.92
C THR A 69 14.60 -1.56 -15.05
N TYR A 70 14.71 -2.88 -14.98
CA TYR A 70 15.79 -3.56 -14.26
C TYR A 70 16.95 -3.88 -15.21
N ALA A 71 18.18 -3.88 -14.69
CA ALA A 71 19.32 -4.42 -15.42
C ALA A 71 19.01 -5.85 -15.86
N GLY A 72 19.21 -6.16 -17.13
CA GLY A 72 18.76 -7.42 -17.75
C GLY A 72 17.46 -7.27 -18.56
N GLY A 73 16.94 -6.05 -18.75
CA GLY A 73 15.86 -5.74 -19.69
C GLY A 73 14.45 -5.99 -19.16
N ARG A 74 14.26 -6.52 -17.94
CA ARG A 74 12.92 -6.69 -17.35
C ARG A 74 12.31 -5.34 -17.04
N VAL A 75 11.09 -5.12 -17.53
CA VAL A 75 10.31 -3.89 -17.30
C VAL A 75 9.10 -4.21 -16.44
N VAL A 76 8.92 -3.46 -15.38
CA VAL A 76 7.79 -3.57 -14.47
C VAL A 76 7.00 -2.26 -14.48
N GLN A 77 5.69 -2.37 -14.61
CA GLN A 77 4.78 -1.24 -14.43
C GLN A 77 4.22 -1.29 -13.00
N ALA A 78 4.45 -0.24 -12.25
CA ALA A 78 3.98 -0.13 -10.88
C ALA A 78 3.23 1.18 -10.66
N PRO A 79 2.21 1.22 -9.78
CA PRO A 79 1.56 2.46 -9.40
C PRO A 79 2.57 3.44 -8.77
N ARG A 80 2.40 4.73 -9.02
CA ARG A 80 3.11 5.77 -8.25
C ARG A 80 2.91 5.48 -6.75
N ASN A 81 3.86 5.81 -5.92
CA ASN A 81 3.92 5.55 -4.49
C ASN A 81 4.29 4.10 -4.09
N PHE A 82 4.47 3.19 -5.03
CA PHE A 82 5.10 1.91 -4.72
C PHE A 82 6.61 2.11 -4.60
N SER A 83 7.20 1.49 -3.59
CA SER A 83 8.65 1.39 -3.54
C SER A 83 9.15 0.41 -4.61
N VAL A 84 10.39 0.57 -5.03
CA VAL A 84 11.00 -0.36 -5.99
C VAL A 84 11.00 -1.79 -5.46
N LEU A 85 11.14 -1.99 -4.15
CA LEU A 85 11.05 -3.31 -3.53
C LEU A 85 9.63 -3.91 -3.63
N GLU A 86 8.59 -3.13 -3.39
CA GLU A 86 7.20 -3.57 -3.56
C GLU A 86 6.91 -3.94 -5.02
N ALA A 87 7.38 -3.12 -5.97
CA ALA A 87 7.26 -3.41 -7.39
C ALA A 87 8.01 -4.69 -7.80
N SER A 88 9.23 -4.91 -7.27
CA SER A 88 9.97 -6.16 -7.48
C SER A 88 9.19 -7.38 -7.00
N ARG A 89 8.65 -7.32 -5.79
CA ARG A 89 7.87 -8.42 -5.19
C ARG A 89 6.61 -8.75 -5.99
N LEU A 90 5.87 -7.72 -6.41
CA LEU A 90 4.67 -7.91 -7.25
C LEU A 90 4.99 -8.53 -8.61
N ALA A 91 6.14 -8.22 -9.17
CA ALA A 91 6.58 -8.75 -10.47
C ALA A 91 7.33 -10.09 -10.35
N GLY A 92 7.40 -10.69 -9.16
CA GLY A 92 8.15 -11.91 -8.92
C GLY A 92 9.65 -11.77 -9.20
N ILE A 93 10.21 -10.55 -9.05
CA ILE A 93 11.66 -10.33 -9.18
C ILE A 93 12.29 -10.55 -7.81
N PRO A 94 13.16 -11.56 -7.65
CA PRO A 94 13.86 -11.80 -6.41
C PRO A 94 14.68 -10.58 -6.00
N HIS A 95 14.53 -10.10 -4.77
CA HIS A 95 15.19 -8.90 -4.29
C HIS A 95 15.52 -9.04 -2.80
N ALA A 96 16.80 -8.90 -2.46
CA ALA A 96 17.22 -8.99 -1.08
C ALA A 96 16.53 -7.95 -0.20
N SER A 97 16.06 -8.36 0.95
CA SER A 97 15.43 -7.44 1.92
C SER A 97 15.37 -8.06 3.32
N VAL A 98 16.53 -8.32 3.91
CA VAL A 98 16.66 -9.01 5.20
C VAL A 98 15.84 -8.38 6.33
N CYS A 99 15.75 -7.05 6.37
CA CYS A 99 14.93 -6.35 7.37
C CYS A 99 13.42 -6.30 7.02
N GLY A 100 12.98 -6.97 5.95
CA GLY A 100 11.58 -6.95 5.52
C GLY A 100 11.11 -5.64 4.90
N GLY A 101 12.01 -4.74 4.50
CA GLY A 101 11.64 -3.45 3.89
C GLY A 101 11.60 -2.27 4.87
N ARG A 102 12.17 -2.41 6.07
CA ARG A 102 12.15 -1.39 7.13
C ARG A 102 13.24 -0.31 7.00
N GLY A 103 14.05 -0.33 5.94
CA GLY A 103 15.12 0.66 5.72
C GLY A 103 16.28 0.57 6.69
N ARG A 104 16.57 -0.61 7.28
CA ARG A 104 17.59 -0.75 8.34
C ARG A 104 18.85 -1.49 7.91
N CYS A 105 18.74 -2.47 6.99
CA CYS A 105 19.82 -3.43 6.71
C CYS A 105 20.66 -3.10 5.47
N SER A 106 20.27 -2.17 4.63
CA SER A 106 20.88 -1.84 3.35
C SER A 106 20.98 -2.98 2.31
N THR A 107 20.49 -4.20 2.59
CA THR A 107 20.60 -5.33 1.64
C THR A 107 19.77 -5.10 0.36
N CYS A 108 18.74 -4.25 0.42
CA CYS A 108 17.91 -3.90 -0.74
C CYS A 108 18.50 -2.74 -1.59
N ARG A 109 19.82 -2.53 -1.55
CA ARG A 109 20.44 -1.44 -2.33
C ARG A 109 20.24 -1.64 -3.82
N ILE A 110 19.88 -0.55 -4.49
CA ILE A 110 19.83 -0.44 -5.95
C ILE A 110 20.65 0.76 -6.41
N ARG A 111 21.22 0.65 -7.58
CA ARG A 111 21.78 1.78 -8.32
C ARG A 111 20.71 2.31 -9.26
N VAL A 112 20.51 3.62 -9.28
CA VAL A 112 19.63 4.31 -10.23
C VAL A 112 20.51 4.85 -11.37
N SER A 113 20.25 4.40 -12.59
CA SER A 113 21.04 4.79 -13.77
C SER A 113 20.40 5.92 -14.59
N LEU A 114 19.05 5.96 -14.64
CA LEU A 114 18.30 6.99 -15.33
C LEU A 114 17.21 7.56 -14.40
N GLY A 115 16.95 8.86 -14.53
CA GLY A 115 15.93 9.54 -13.74
C GLY A 115 16.45 10.20 -12.46
N MET A 116 17.77 10.28 -12.24
CA MET A 116 18.37 10.86 -11.03
C MET A 116 18.01 12.31 -10.79
N SER A 117 17.97 13.14 -11.84
CA SER A 117 17.72 14.59 -11.73
C SER A 117 16.32 14.95 -11.24
N THR A 118 15.37 14.00 -11.33
CA THR A 118 13.96 14.20 -10.91
C THR A 118 13.62 13.45 -9.62
N LEU A 119 14.63 12.87 -8.94
CA LEU A 119 14.40 12.06 -7.75
C LEU A 119 14.34 12.93 -6.49
N PRO A 120 13.39 12.63 -5.58
CA PRO A 120 13.42 13.25 -4.26
C PRO A 120 14.69 12.80 -3.51
N PRO A 121 15.26 13.68 -2.68
CA PRO A 121 16.39 13.31 -1.83
C PRO A 121 16.04 12.13 -0.92
N PRO A 122 17.02 11.32 -0.49
CA PRO A 122 16.78 10.25 0.45
C PRO A 122 16.28 10.82 1.78
N SER A 123 15.36 10.10 2.42
CA SER A 123 14.90 10.45 3.77
C SER A 123 16.08 10.39 4.77
N ALA A 124 16.00 11.12 5.88
CA ALA A 124 17.05 11.11 6.90
C ALA A 124 17.38 9.69 7.40
N GLY A 125 16.38 8.79 7.47
CA GLY A 125 16.59 7.38 7.80
C GLY A 125 17.35 6.61 6.72
N GLU A 126 16.98 6.79 5.47
CA GLU A 126 17.66 6.20 4.31
C GLU A 126 19.10 6.70 4.23
N GLN A 127 19.31 8.00 4.36
CA GLN A 127 20.62 8.63 4.28
C GLN A 127 21.60 8.07 5.33
N ARG A 128 21.16 7.92 6.59
CA ARG A 128 21.98 7.30 7.64
C ARG A 128 22.44 5.90 7.28
N VAL A 129 21.57 5.09 6.67
CA VAL A 129 21.92 3.72 6.27
C VAL A 129 22.86 3.74 5.06
N LEU A 130 22.65 4.61 4.09
CA LEU A 130 23.52 4.75 2.92
C LEU A 130 24.92 5.25 3.31
N GLN A 131 25.02 6.23 4.20
CA GLN A 131 26.29 6.72 4.73
C GLN A 131 27.07 5.65 5.47
N ARG A 132 26.40 4.84 6.30
CA ARG A 132 27.03 3.76 7.07
C ARG A 132 27.74 2.73 6.16
N VAL A 133 27.26 2.55 4.94
CA VAL A 133 27.82 1.59 3.98
C VAL A 133 28.63 2.25 2.86
N GLY A 134 28.96 3.54 3.02
CA GLY A 134 29.73 4.28 2.01
C GLY A 134 29.10 4.29 0.62
N ALA A 135 27.76 4.33 0.54
CA ALA A 135 27.06 4.22 -0.72
C ALA A 135 27.27 5.45 -1.61
N ALA A 136 27.48 5.24 -2.91
CA ALA A 136 27.57 6.32 -3.89
C ALA A 136 26.23 7.10 -3.99
N ALA A 137 26.29 8.33 -4.49
CA ALA A 137 25.14 9.24 -4.57
C ALA A 137 23.96 8.70 -5.40
N ASN A 138 24.24 7.83 -6.38
CA ASN A 138 23.22 7.18 -7.21
C ASN A 138 22.67 5.87 -6.64
N VAL A 139 23.02 5.54 -5.40
CA VAL A 139 22.51 4.35 -4.71
C VAL A 139 21.36 4.75 -3.80
N ARG A 140 20.30 3.96 -3.82
CA ARG A 140 19.10 4.15 -3.00
C ARG A 140 18.70 2.81 -2.35
N LEU A 141 17.91 2.89 -1.30
CA LEU A 141 17.28 1.70 -0.72
C LEU A 141 15.97 1.40 -1.45
N ALA A 142 15.88 0.26 -2.13
CA ALA A 142 14.68 -0.11 -2.89
C ALA A 142 13.40 -0.08 -2.05
N CYS A 143 13.48 -0.35 -0.75
CA CYS A 143 12.33 -0.33 0.16
C CYS A 143 11.87 1.09 0.55
N GLN A 144 12.74 2.09 0.45
CA GLN A 144 12.42 3.48 0.77
C GLN A 144 12.19 4.32 -0.49
N PHE A 145 12.82 3.92 -1.59
CA PHE A 145 12.77 4.66 -2.83
C PHE A 145 11.45 4.45 -3.57
N ARG A 146 10.67 5.54 -3.69
CA ARG A 146 9.37 5.63 -4.38
C ARG A 146 9.50 6.56 -5.58
N PRO A 147 9.81 6.04 -6.77
CA PRO A 147 9.96 6.87 -7.95
C PRO A 147 8.62 7.51 -8.36
N ALA A 148 8.66 8.77 -8.76
CA ALA A 148 7.52 9.50 -9.32
C ALA A 148 7.50 9.44 -10.86
N THR A 149 8.62 9.10 -11.49
CA THR A 149 8.84 9.02 -12.93
C THR A 149 9.43 7.66 -13.31
N ASN A 150 9.56 7.41 -14.61
CA ASN A 150 10.22 6.20 -15.10
C ASN A 150 11.69 6.19 -14.66
N VAL A 151 12.16 5.03 -14.20
CA VAL A 151 13.53 4.85 -13.70
C VAL A 151 14.14 3.57 -14.21
N THR A 152 15.48 3.57 -14.34
CA THR A 152 16.27 2.36 -14.59
C THR A 152 17.08 2.04 -13.35
N VAL A 153 16.98 0.80 -12.87
CA VAL A 153 17.60 0.36 -11.63
C VAL A 153 18.38 -0.92 -11.81
N THR A 154 19.49 -1.02 -11.08
CA THR A 154 20.31 -2.24 -10.97
C THR A 154 20.33 -2.68 -9.51
N ARG A 155 20.01 -3.93 -9.23
CA ARG A 155 20.16 -4.52 -7.91
C ARG A 155 21.64 -4.70 -7.60
N LEU A 156 22.08 -4.33 -6.43
CA LEU A 156 23.49 -4.40 -6.05
C LEU A 156 23.84 -5.66 -5.27
N LEU A 157 22.85 -6.35 -4.75
CA LEU A 157 23.02 -7.59 -4.00
C LEU A 157 22.16 -8.70 -4.59
N PRO A 158 22.60 -9.96 -4.51
CA PRO A 158 21.81 -11.11 -4.91
C PRO A 158 20.59 -11.27 -3.99
N ALA A 159 19.62 -12.06 -4.41
CA ALA A 159 18.34 -12.18 -3.70
C ALA A 159 18.45 -12.90 -2.34
N ASP A 160 19.43 -13.77 -2.22
CA ASP A 160 19.78 -14.58 -1.05
C ASP A 160 20.78 -13.91 -0.10
N ALA A 161 21.10 -12.62 -0.35
CA ALA A 161 22.02 -11.87 0.49
C ALA A 161 21.61 -11.88 1.98
N GLN A 162 22.60 -12.03 2.85
CA GLN A 162 22.44 -12.05 4.30
C GLN A 162 22.63 -10.67 4.94
N ALA A 163 22.43 -10.57 6.25
CA ALA A 163 22.58 -9.32 6.97
C ALA A 163 24.01 -8.77 6.95
N SER A 164 25.03 -9.64 6.93
CA SER A 164 26.44 -9.31 6.78
C SER A 164 26.73 -8.56 5.48
N ASP A 165 26.09 -8.94 4.40
CA ASP A 165 26.28 -8.34 3.07
C ASP A 165 25.74 -6.92 3.00
N GLY A 166 24.90 -6.55 3.95
CA GLY A 166 24.43 -5.19 4.15
C GLY A 166 25.55 -4.19 4.45
N TYR A 167 26.67 -4.63 4.97
CA TYR A 167 27.83 -3.81 5.30
C TYR A 167 28.94 -3.89 4.25
N ALA A 168 28.95 -4.92 3.42
CA ALA A 168 29.96 -5.09 2.39
C ALA A 168 29.76 -4.07 1.26
N GLN A 169 30.87 -3.51 0.76
CA GLN A 169 30.85 -2.73 -0.46
C GLN A 169 30.64 -3.70 -1.65
N PRO A 170 29.78 -3.36 -2.62
CA PRO A 170 29.60 -4.19 -3.81
C PRO A 170 30.93 -4.33 -4.58
N ALA A 171 31.22 -5.51 -5.05
CA ALA A 171 32.48 -5.86 -5.74
C ALA A 171 32.83 -4.92 -6.93
N TYR A 172 31.84 -4.28 -7.56
CA TYR A 172 32.08 -3.34 -8.65
C TYR A 172 32.77 -2.04 -8.21
N LEU A 173 32.66 -1.63 -6.93
CA LEU A 173 33.39 -0.46 -6.41
C LEU A 173 34.85 -0.81 -6.16
N ALA A 174 35.14 -2.02 -5.72
CA ALA A 174 36.53 -2.52 -5.58
C ALA A 174 37.28 -2.59 -6.92
N GLY A 175 36.56 -2.83 -8.02
CA GLY A 175 37.16 -2.81 -9.39
C GLY A 175 37.50 -1.40 -9.87
N GLN A 176 36.70 -0.41 -9.52
CA GLN A 176 36.95 1.00 -9.91
C GLN A 176 38.13 1.61 -9.14
N GLU A 177 38.30 1.28 -7.88
CA GLU A 177 39.47 1.73 -7.10
C GLU A 177 40.79 1.18 -7.65
N ARG A 178 40.80 -0.07 -8.12
CA ARG A 178 41.98 -0.66 -8.77
C ARG A 178 42.33 0.02 -10.09
N THR A 179 41.32 0.42 -10.85
CA THR A 179 41.56 1.10 -12.16
C THR A 179 42.13 2.49 -11.96
N ILE A 180 41.71 3.20 -10.91
CA ILE A 180 42.25 4.53 -10.57
C ILE A 180 43.69 4.40 -10.05
N ALA A 181 43.99 3.40 -9.23
CA ALA A 181 45.35 3.17 -8.75
C ALA A 181 46.37 2.87 -9.85
N ILE A 182 45.93 2.24 -10.93
CA ILE A 182 46.79 1.95 -12.12
C ILE A 182 47.03 3.21 -12.95
N LEU A 183 46.12 4.19 -12.93
CA LEU A 183 46.27 5.43 -13.70
C LEU A 183 47.17 6.48 -13.00
N PHE A 184 47.48 6.30 -11.71
CA PHE A 184 48.34 7.19 -10.93
C PHE A 184 49.67 6.53 -10.48
N ALA A 185 49.98 5.33 -10.93
CA ALA A 185 51.29 4.67 -10.75
C ALA A 185 52.10 4.75 -12.02
#